data_a186334498155c8a33f8fb28b5c693da
#
_entry.id   a186334498155c8a33f8fb28b5c693da
#
_cell.length_a   1.000
_cell.length_b   1.000
_cell.length_c   1.000
_cell.angle_alpha   90.00
_cell.angle_beta   90.00
_cell.angle_gamma   90.00
#
_symmetry.space_group_name_H-M   'P 1'
#
loop_
_entity.id
_entity.type
_entity.pdbx_description
1 polymer ?
#
loop_
_entity_poly.entity_id
_entity_poly.type
_entity_poly.pdbx_seq_one_letter_code
_entity_poly.pdbx_strand_id
1 'polypeptide(L)'
;MTNDGVSREHVIYQLPSMQPLDELQIQLQQSNRVIPLKVEYSSDRGENWLPLTNIVAYNQYADGETVSNASIILHGEMIRTLRISALKGSWEDQPPRIVGKRDALNVIFNVQGAAPYLLVWGNKQASQENLTYNQLVGKTYTVAELMSNYPVAYPETEIVPLGGVERLTTTDPADESSNWLTIALWVLLFIGIIVLLYFCWYLLKEVNSGNKDEKGEL
;
A
#
# COMPACT_ATOMS: atom_id res chain seq x y z
N MET A 1 7.01 11.38 -3.41
CA MET A 1 7.24 9.94 -3.49
C MET A 1 8.72 9.68 -3.24
N THR A 2 9.05 8.77 -2.36
CA THR A 2 10.42 8.32 -2.15
C THR A 2 10.75 7.23 -3.16
N ASN A 3 11.97 7.24 -3.65
CA ASN A 3 12.46 6.30 -4.65
C ASN A 3 13.12 5.11 -3.93
N ASP A 4 12.57 3.93 -4.12
CA ASP A 4 13.04 2.72 -3.46
C ASP A 4 13.32 1.66 -4.54
N GLY A 5 14.58 1.39 -4.81
CA GLY A 5 15.02 0.46 -5.84
C GLY A 5 15.04 1.04 -7.26
N VAL A 6 16.12 1.75 -7.59
CA VAL A 6 16.38 2.30 -8.93
C VAL A 6 17.30 1.38 -9.70
N SER A 7 16.85 0.98 -10.88
CA SER A 7 17.72 0.47 -11.94
C SER A 7 17.61 1.36 -13.18
N ARG A 8 18.42 1.10 -14.21
CA ARG A 8 18.33 1.86 -15.47
C ARG A 8 17.04 1.66 -16.26
N GLU A 9 16.28 0.62 -15.94
CA GLU A 9 15.06 0.21 -16.66
C GLU A 9 13.86 0.03 -15.74
N HIS A 10 14.08 0.14 -14.43
CA HIS A 10 13.05 -0.17 -13.44
C HIS A 10 13.18 0.77 -12.23
N VAL A 11 12.08 1.33 -11.79
CA VAL A 11 12.02 2.19 -10.60
C VAL A 11 10.71 1.98 -9.85
N ILE A 12 10.81 1.97 -8.53
CA ILE A 12 9.66 1.85 -7.63
C ILE A 12 9.53 3.16 -6.84
N TYR A 13 8.32 3.69 -6.82
CA TYR A 13 7.96 4.88 -6.04
C TYR A 13 6.97 4.51 -4.95
N GLN A 14 7.27 4.89 -3.73
CA GLN A 14 6.38 4.69 -2.58
C GLN A 14 5.72 5.98 -2.15
N LEU A 15 4.43 5.89 -1.85
CA LEU A 15 3.68 6.91 -1.14
C LEU A 15 3.77 6.66 0.37
N PRO A 16 3.75 7.69 1.20
CA PRO A 16 3.78 7.53 2.66
C PRO A 16 2.62 6.66 3.19
N SER A 17 1.47 6.71 2.53
CA SER A 17 0.31 5.89 2.82
C SER A 17 -0.43 5.55 1.53
N MET A 18 -1.27 4.51 1.57
CA MET A 18 -2.21 4.24 0.50
C MET A 18 -3.20 5.40 0.39
N GLN A 19 -3.39 5.92 -0.81
CA GLN A 19 -4.30 7.04 -1.06
C GLN A 19 -4.85 7.00 -2.49
N PRO A 20 -6.05 7.56 -2.70
CA PRO A 20 -6.60 7.66 -4.04
C PRO A 20 -5.78 8.64 -4.88
N LEU A 21 -5.51 8.28 -6.11
CA LEU A 21 -4.95 9.17 -7.11
C LEU A 21 -5.94 9.32 -8.27
N ASP A 22 -6.19 10.57 -8.66
CA ASP A 22 -7.09 10.90 -9.77
C ASP A 22 -6.32 11.11 -11.06
N GLU A 23 -5.07 11.53 -10.94
CA GLU A 23 -4.22 11.82 -12.08
C GLU A 23 -2.76 11.48 -11.76
N LEU A 24 -2.08 10.89 -12.73
CA LEU A 24 -0.65 10.57 -12.67
C LEU A 24 0.08 11.18 -13.85
N GLN A 25 1.10 11.96 -13.58
CA GLN A 25 1.99 12.51 -14.59
C GLN A 25 3.38 11.90 -14.46
N ILE A 26 3.89 11.39 -15.56
CA ILE A 26 5.23 10.79 -15.67
C ILE A 26 6.07 11.69 -16.58
N GLN A 27 7.15 12.22 -16.05
CA GLN A 27 8.01 13.17 -16.74
C GLN A 27 9.42 12.59 -16.89
N LEU A 28 9.88 12.41 -18.11
CA LEU A 28 11.27 12.09 -18.39
C LEU A 28 12.13 13.33 -18.09
N GLN A 29 13.21 13.15 -17.35
CA GLN A 29 14.12 14.25 -16.99
C GLN A 29 15.07 14.61 -18.14
N GLN A 30 15.36 13.67 -19.03
CA GLN A 30 16.24 13.86 -20.17
C GLN A 30 15.47 14.48 -21.33
N SER A 31 16.05 15.50 -21.96
CA SER A 31 15.50 16.11 -23.17
C SER A 31 15.69 15.18 -24.38
N ASN A 32 14.77 15.30 -25.34
CA ASN A 32 14.75 14.55 -26.60
C ASN A 32 14.76 13.02 -26.40
N ARG A 33 14.08 12.54 -25.36
CA ARG A 33 13.91 11.12 -25.05
C ARG A 33 12.47 10.68 -25.34
N VAL A 34 12.37 9.43 -25.78
CA VAL A 34 11.11 8.72 -25.98
C VAL A 34 11.30 7.30 -25.48
N ILE A 35 10.55 6.89 -24.47
CA ILE A 35 10.67 5.59 -23.82
C ILE A 35 9.29 4.96 -23.65
N PRO A 36 9.00 3.79 -24.22
CA PRO A 36 7.80 3.04 -23.92
C PRO A 36 7.92 2.44 -22.52
N LEU A 37 6.91 2.70 -21.70
CA LEU A 37 6.88 2.35 -20.29
C LEU A 37 5.69 1.44 -19.97
N LYS A 38 5.91 0.48 -19.11
CA LYS A 38 4.88 -0.25 -18.39
C LYS A 38 4.74 0.36 -16.99
N VAL A 39 3.51 0.71 -16.63
CA VAL A 39 3.18 1.26 -15.33
C VAL A 39 2.31 0.27 -14.58
N GLU A 40 2.73 -0.10 -13.39
CA GLU A 40 2.03 -1.02 -12.50
C GLU A 40 1.89 -0.37 -11.12
N TYR A 41 0.85 -0.74 -10.40
CA TYR A 41 0.64 -0.24 -9.05
C TYR A 41 0.39 -1.37 -8.07
N SER A 42 0.55 -1.04 -6.80
CA SER A 42 0.23 -1.93 -5.69
C SER A 42 -0.40 -1.13 -4.56
N SER A 43 -1.42 -1.70 -3.92
CA SER A 43 -2.04 -1.17 -2.70
C SER A 43 -1.39 -1.73 -1.43
N ASP A 44 -0.57 -2.78 -1.51
CA ASP A 44 -0.03 -3.59 -0.43
C ASP A 44 1.51 -3.56 -0.32
N ARG A 45 2.14 -2.42 -0.52
CA ARG A 45 3.60 -2.23 -0.46
C ARG A 45 4.42 -3.00 -1.51
N GLY A 46 3.78 -3.49 -2.58
CA GLY A 46 4.46 -4.15 -3.68
C GLY A 46 4.48 -5.68 -3.59
N GLU A 47 3.61 -6.26 -2.77
CA GLU A 47 3.42 -7.72 -2.74
C GLU A 47 2.63 -8.19 -3.97
N ASN A 48 1.55 -7.47 -4.30
CA ASN A 48 0.74 -7.76 -5.48
C ASN A 48 0.77 -6.57 -6.46
N TRP A 49 1.21 -6.83 -7.68
CA TRP A 49 1.31 -5.81 -8.72
C TRP A 49 0.18 -5.96 -9.73
N LEU A 50 -0.57 -4.89 -9.91
CA LEU A 50 -1.65 -4.78 -10.88
C LEU A 50 -1.20 -3.89 -12.03
N PRO A 51 -1.50 -4.25 -13.29
CA PRO A 51 -1.19 -3.40 -14.43
C PRO A 51 -2.08 -2.15 -14.40
N LEU A 52 -1.46 -0.99 -14.51
CA LEU A 52 -2.18 0.28 -14.62
C LEU A 52 -2.34 0.66 -16.08
N THR A 53 -1.23 0.81 -16.80
CA THR A 53 -1.24 1.15 -18.23
C THR A 53 0.13 0.96 -18.87
N ASN A 54 0.15 0.94 -20.20
CA ASN A 54 1.35 1.09 -20.99
C ASN A 54 1.29 2.42 -21.74
N ILE A 55 2.33 3.22 -21.64
CA ILE A 55 2.42 4.52 -22.29
C ILE A 55 3.75 4.69 -23.01
N VAL A 56 3.80 5.61 -23.95
CA VAL A 56 5.06 6.12 -24.47
C VAL A 56 5.33 7.45 -23.80
N ALA A 57 6.29 7.45 -22.87
CA ALA A 57 6.74 8.69 -22.24
C ALA A 57 7.72 9.41 -23.17
N TYR A 58 7.57 10.71 -23.29
CA TYR A 58 8.47 11.53 -24.08
C TYR A 58 8.69 12.89 -23.43
N ASN A 59 9.86 13.45 -23.70
CA ASN A 59 10.22 14.81 -23.36
C ASN A 59 11.02 15.34 -24.57
N GLN A 60 10.36 16.11 -25.40
CA GLN A 60 10.92 16.59 -26.65
C GLN A 60 10.98 18.13 -26.65
N TYR A 61 12.04 18.67 -27.17
CA TYR A 61 12.18 20.09 -27.39
C TYR A 61 12.00 20.40 -28.89
N ALA A 62 10.93 21.13 -29.22
CA ALA A 62 10.63 21.51 -30.59
C ALA A 62 10.09 22.96 -30.62
N ASP A 63 10.49 23.71 -31.57
CA ASP A 63 10.01 25.12 -31.83
C ASP A 63 10.10 26.06 -30.62
N GLY A 64 11.11 25.86 -29.76
CA GLY A 64 11.31 26.68 -28.56
C GLY A 64 10.52 26.23 -27.33
N GLU A 65 9.74 25.19 -27.45
CA GLU A 65 8.92 24.65 -26.34
C GLU A 65 9.28 23.20 -25.99
N THR A 66 9.05 22.83 -24.74
CA THR A 66 9.18 21.46 -24.27
C THR A 66 7.82 20.78 -24.31
N VAL A 67 7.72 19.71 -25.08
CA VAL A 67 6.51 18.90 -25.21
C VAL A 67 6.71 17.58 -24.47
N SER A 68 5.81 17.27 -23.56
CA SER A 68 5.80 16.02 -22.80
C SER A 68 4.43 15.35 -22.88
N ASN A 69 4.38 14.07 -22.49
CA ASN A 69 3.12 13.32 -22.50
C ASN A 69 2.09 13.90 -21.55
N ALA A 70 0.82 13.73 -21.91
CA ALA A 70 -0.31 14.10 -21.07
C ALA A 70 -0.37 13.25 -19.80
N SER A 71 -1.11 13.74 -18.82
CA SER A 71 -1.39 13.00 -17.60
C SER A 71 -2.26 11.77 -17.85
N ILE A 72 -2.09 10.75 -17.04
CA ILE A 72 -2.91 9.54 -17.01
C ILE A 72 -4.03 9.78 -16.02
N ILE A 73 -5.28 9.60 -16.44
CA ILE A 73 -6.45 9.70 -15.57
C ILE A 73 -6.68 8.36 -14.89
N LEU A 74 -6.84 8.37 -13.56
CA LEU A 74 -6.91 7.18 -12.70
C LEU A 74 -8.24 7.00 -11.97
N HIS A 75 -9.11 8.00 -11.96
CA HIS A 75 -10.43 7.94 -11.34
C HIS A 75 -10.47 7.49 -9.86
N GLY A 76 -9.51 7.93 -9.05
CA GLY A 76 -9.47 7.61 -7.63
C GLY A 76 -8.87 6.25 -7.30
N GLU A 77 -8.01 5.72 -8.15
CA GLU A 77 -7.35 4.44 -7.90
C GLU A 77 -6.52 4.47 -6.61
N MET A 78 -6.71 3.44 -5.76
CA MET A 78 -6.04 3.34 -4.47
C MET A 78 -4.61 2.82 -4.62
N ILE A 79 -3.66 3.71 -4.57
CA ILE A 79 -2.25 3.43 -4.85
C ILE A 79 -1.42 3.65 -3.59
N ARG A 80 -0.53 2.72 -3.30
CA ARG A 80 0.52 2.85 -2.31
C ARG A 80 1.90 2.87 -2.94
N THR A 81 2.10 2.02 -3.93
CA THR A 81 3.39 1.85 -4.60
C THR A 81 3.18 1.85 -6.11
N LEU A 82 4.06 2.51 -6.83
CA LEU A 82 4.08 2.52 -8.30
C LEU A 82 5.37 1.90 -8.78
N ARG A 83 5.28 1.02 -9.76
CA ARG A 83 6.41 0.45 -10.48
C ARG A 83 6.38 0.90 -11.92
N ILE A 84 7.47 1.48 -12.38
CA ILE A 84 7.64 1.90 -13.76
C ILE A 84 8.79 1.11 -14.34
N SER A 85 8.54 0.46 -15.46
CA SER A 85 9.52 -0.34 -16.19
C SER A 85 9.62 0.13 -17.63
N ALA A 86 10.85 0.33 -18.11
CA ALA A 86 11.09 0.59 -19.52
C ALA A 86 10.89 -0.69 -20.32
N LEU A 87 10.00 -0.68 -21.30
CA LEU A 87 9.79 -1.81 -22.20
C LEU A 87 10.89 -1.90 -23.26
N LYS A 88 11.46 -0.76 -23.61
CA LYS A 88 12.57 -0.63 -24.54
C LYS A 88 13.37 0.64 -24.24
N GLY A 89 14.69 0.55 -24.32
CA GLY A 89 15.57 1.66 -23.95
C GLY A 89 15.77 1.74 -22.45
N SER A 90 16.35 2.82 -21.97
CA SER A 90 16.56 3.09 -20.55
C SER A 90 16.58 4.59 -20.28
N TRP A 91 16.42 4.97 -19.03
CA TRP A 91 16.61 6.35 -18.56
C TRP A 91 17.98 6.60 -17.92
N GLU A 92 18.87 5.60 -18.03
CA GLU A 92 20.23 5.66 -17.48
C GLU A 92 20.23 5.98 -15.96
N ASP A 93 20.80 7.11 -15.57
CA ASP A 93 20.90 7.52 -14.16
C ASP A 93 19.85 8.57 -13.74
N GLN A 94 18.92 8.91 -14.66
CA GLN A 94 17.87 9.91 -14.43
C GLN A 94 16.47 9.29 -14.58
N PRO A 95 15.97 8.62 -13.53
CA PRO A 95 14.67 7.99 -13.57
C PRO A 95 13.55 9.03 -13.77
N PRO A 96 12.40 8.64 -14.32
CA PRO A 96 11.28 9.55 -14.53
C PRO A 96 10.84 10.22 -13.24
N ARG A 97 10.47 11.48 -13.30
CA ARG A 97 9.80 12.18 -12.19
C ARG A 97 8.32 11.85 -12.22
N ILE A 98 7.76 11.58 -11.03
CA ILE A 98 6.33 11.26 -10.88
C ILE A 98 5.64 12.36 -10.09
N VAL A 99 4.50 12.82 -10.63
CA VAL A 99 3.59 13.72 -9.93
C VAL A 99 2.21 13.07 -9.92
N GLY A 100 1.75 12.69 -8.73
CA GLY A 100 0.39 12.22 -8.51
C GLY A 100 -0.48 13.39 -8.03
N LYS A 101 -1.69 13.51 -8.57
CA LYS A 101 -2.69 14.44 -8.12
C LYS A 101 -3.89 13.68 -7.55
N ARG A 102 -4.53 14.26 -6.58
CA ARG A 102 -5.78 13.79 -5.99
C ARG A 102 -6.67 14.98 -5.70
N ASP A 103 -7.94 14.73 -5.61
CA ASP A 103 -8.88 15.74 -5.15
C ASP A 103 -8.61 16.15 -3.70
N ALA A 104 -8.87 17.40 -3.40
CA ALA A 104 -8.77 17.92 -2.06
C ALA A 104 -9.85 17.28 -1.18
N LEU A 105 -9.46 16.81 0.00
CA LEU A 105 -10.41 16.32 1.00
C LEU A 105 -11.00 17.52 1.74
N ASN A 106 -12.32 17.66 1.68
CA ASN A 106 -13.04 18.61 2.48
C ASN A 106 -13.46 17.94 3.80
N VAL A 107 -13.00 18.48 4.91
CA VAL A 107 -13.37 18.01 6.25
C VAL A 107 -14.41 18.96 6.81
N ILE A 108 -15.58 18.45 7.17
CA ILE A 108 -16.64 19.19 7.82
C ILE A 108 -16.75 18.73 9.26
N PHE A 109 -16.76 19.68 10.16
CA PHE A 109 -16.81 19.39 11.59
C PHE A 109 -17.73 20.37 12.32
N ASN A 110 -18.36 19.90 13.39
CA ASN A 110 -19.14 20.74 14.28
C ASN A 110 -18.29 21.09 15.51
N VAL A 111 -18.23 22.37 15.80
CA VAL A 111 -17.42 22.89 16.88
C VAL A 111 -18.25 23.01 18.14
N GLN A 112 -17.78 22.43 19.25
CA GLN A 112 -18.41 22.55 20.56
C GLN A 112 -17.39 23.09 21.58
N GLY A 113 -17.82 24.05 22.40
CA GLY A 113 -16.97 24.66 23.43
C GLY A 113 -16.23 25.90 22.95
N ALA A 114 -15.28 26.37 23.75
CA ALA A 114 -14.48 27.56 23.48
C ALA A 114 -13.20 27.23 22.69
N ALA A 115 -12.79 28.14 21.79
CA ALA A 115 -11.51 28.06 21.10
C ALA A 115 -10.32 28.13 22.09
N PRO A 116 -9.12 27.62 21.73
CA PRO A 116 -8.73 27.09 20.43
C PRO A 116 -9.15 25.62 20.20
N TYR A 117 -9.30 25.25 18.93
CA TYR A 117 -9.62 23.88 18.52
C TYR A 117 -8.43 23.21 17.87
N LEU A 118 -8.27 21.91 18.09
CA LEU A 118 -7.18 21.11 17.53
C LEU A 118 -7.73 20.12 16.51
N LEU A 119 -7.20 20.15 15.30
CA LEU A 119 -7.39 19.09 14.33
C LEU A 119 -6.27 18.07 14.49
N VAL A 120 -6.63 16.86 14.90
CA VAL A 120 -5.67 15.77 15.13
C VAL A 120 -5.86 14.70 14.05
N TRP A 121 -4.77 14.23 13.46
CA TRP A 121 -4.79 13.18 12.45
C TRP A 121 -3.63 12.20 12.64
N GLY A 122 -3.69 11.07 11.92
CA GLY A 122 -2.62 10.07 11.91
C GLY A 122 -2.66 9.08 13.07
N ASN A 123 -3.77 9.00 13.81
CA ASN A 123 -3.95 7.94 14.81
C ASN A 123 -4.73 6.76 14.19
N LYS A 124 -4.06 5.63 13.99
CA LYS A 124 -4.68 4.43 13.42
C LYS A 124 -5.67 3.75 14.38
N GLN A 125 -5.54 3.96 15.68
CA GLN A 125 -6.46 3.42 16.69
C GLN A 125 -7.70 4.29 16.89
N ALA A 126 -7.79 5.43 16.22
CA ALA A 126 -8.99 6.28 16.29
C ALA A 126 -10.16 5.51 15.65
N SER A 127 -11.25 5.35 16.40
CA SER A 127 -12.50 4.84 15.86
C SER A 127 -13.04 5.82 14.83
N GLN A 128 -13.41 5.32 13.66
CA GLN A 128 -14.09 6.12 12.66
C GLN A 128 -15.59 6.21 13.04
N GLU A 129 -15.99 7.35 13.51
CA GLU A 129 -17.39 7.69 13.60
C GLU A 129 -17.80 8.40 12.31
N ASN A 130 -18.37 7.66 11.39
CA ASN A 130 -18.85 8.21 10.12
C ASN A 130 -20.23 8.83 10.33
N LEU A 131 -20.26 10.13 10.58
CA LEU A 131 -21.49 10.90 10.53
C LEU A 131 -21.76 11.33 9.08
N THR A 132 -23.00 11.17 8.66
CA THR A 132 -23.44 11.72 7.37
C THR A 132 -23.63 13.23 7.47
N TYR A 133 -23.56 13.94 6.37
CA TYR A 133 -23.83 15.37 6.31
C TYR A 133 -25.14 15.76 7.00
N ASN A 134 -26.19 14.99 6.76
CA ASN A 134 -27.52 15.23 7.31
C ASN A 134 -27.56 15.10 8.84
N GLN A 135 -26.75 14.20 9.41
CA GLN A 135 -26.62 14.04 10.86
C GLN A 135 -25.82 15.19 11.47
N LEU A 136 -24.81 15.68 10.77
CA LEU A 136 -23.95 16.76 11.27
C LEU A 136 -24.63 18.13 11.19
N VAL A 137 -25.36 18.40 10.11
CA VAL A 137 -25.92 19.74 9.78
C VAL A 137 -27.44 19.78 9.91
N GLY A 138 -28.09 18.62 10.09
CA GLY A 138 -29.56 18.51 10.26
C GLY A 138 -30.37 18.82 9.00
N LYS A 139 -29.73 19.02 7.85
CA LYS A 139 -30.37 19.32 6.58
C LYS A 139 -29.49 18.85 5.43
N THR A 140 -30.10 18.50 4.30
CA THR A 140 -29.36 18.12 3.08
C THR A 140 -28.85 19.37 2.39
N TYR A 141 -27.52 19.51 2.30
CA TYR A 141 -26.82 20.56 1.57
C TYR A 141 -25.92 19.97 0.52
N THR A 142 -25.76 20.66 -0.58
CA THR A 142 -24.66 20.42 -1.52
C THR A 142 -23.35 20.97 -0.94
N VAL A 143 -22.22 20.46 -1.41
CA VAL A 143 -20.90 20.97 -0.98
C VAL A 143 -20.76 22.47 -1.25
N ALA A 144 -21.28 22.96 -2.37
CA ALA A 144 -21.26 24.38 -2.71
C ALA A 144 -22.09 25.24 -1.73
N GLU A 145 -23.25 24.76 -1.32
CA GLU A 145 -24.08 25.45 -0.33
C GLU A 145 -23.42 25.45 1.07
N LEU A 146 -22.74 24.37 1.44
CA LEU A 146 -21.98 24.32 2.69
C LEU A 146 -20.86 25.36 2.67
N MET A 147 -20.07 25.43 1.60
CA MET A 147 -19.00 26.41 1.47
C MET A 147 -19.47 27.87 1.47
N SER A 148 -20.70 28.14 0.98
CA SER A 148 -21.25 29.48 0.98
C SER A 148 -21.91 29.90 2.28
N ASN A 149 -22.47 28.96 3.04
CA ASN A 149 -23.29 29.24 4.23
C ASN A 149 -22.56 29.07 5.56
N TYR A 150 -21.41 28.37 5.56
CA TYR A 150 -20.65 28.08 6.77
C TYR A 150 -19.23 28.66 6.69
N PRO A 151 -18.67 29.16 7.81
CA PRO A 151 -17.33 29.70 7.82
C PRO A 151 -16.28 28.63 7.53
N VAL A 152 -15.27 29.00 6.77
CA VAL A 152 -14.10 28.14 6.51
C VAL A 152 -13.09 28.30 7.63
N ALA A 153 -12.66 27.18 8.20
CA ALA A 153 -11.57 27.17 9.18
C ALA A 153 -10.23 27.09 8.46
N TYR A 154 -9.29 27.89 8.89
CA TYR A 154 -7.92 27.89 8.40
C TYR A 154 -7.02 27.32 9.49
N PRO A 155 -6.22 26.28 9.19
CA PRO A 155 -5.25 25.78 10.15
C PRO A 155 -4.16 26.85 10.40
N GLU A 156 -3.71 26.96 11.63
CA GLU A 156 -2.49 27.69 11.92
C GLU A 156 -1.29 26.95 11.31
N THR A 157 -0.22 27.70 11.06
CA THR A 157 1.00 27.16 10.41
C THR A 157 1.80 26.24 11.31
N GLU A 158 1.56 26.28 12.62
CA GLU A 158 2.27 25.43 13.57
C GLU A 158 1.65 24.05 13.67
N ILE A 159 2.41 23.03 13.22
CA ILE A 159 2.05 21.63 13.38
C ILE A 159 2.83 21.06 14.56
N VAL A 160 2.10 20.68 15.60
CA VAL A 160 2.69 20.08 16.80
C VAL A 160 2.62 18.55 16.70
N PRO A 161 3.75 17.84 16.64
CA PRO A 161 3.74 16.39 16.66
C PRO A 161 3.37 15.89 18.06
N LEU A 162 2.19 15.26 18.18
CA LEU A 162 1.67 14.69 19.43
C LEU A 162 2.18 13.27 19.72
N GLY A 163 2.88 12.66 18.77
CA GLY A 163 3.46 11.32 18.90
C GLY A 163 4.53 11.08 17.85
N GLY A 164 5.35 10.01 18.03
CA GLY A 164 6.38 9.62 17.08
C GLY A 164 5.83 8.96 15.84
N VAL A 165 6.71 8.75 14.85
CA VAL A 165 6.46 8.02 13.60
C VAL A 165 5.94 6.60 13.91
N GLU A 166 6.27 6.04 15.05
CA GLU A 166 5.81 4.74 15.55
C GLU A 166 4.28 4.65 15.65
N ARG A 167 3.58 5.76 15.87
CA ARG A 167 2.11 5.79 15.88
C ARG A 167 1.47 5.81 14.49
N LEU A 168 2.25 6.12 13.48
CA LEU A 168 1.84 6.09 12.08
C LEU A 168 2.12 4.74 11.43
N THR A 169 3.17 4.05 11.92
CA THR A 169 3.51 2.70 11.50
C THR A 169 2.78 1.73 12.41
N THR A 170 1.71 1.17 11.93
CA THR A 170 1.11 0.06 12.63
C THR A 170 1.84 -1.21 12.28
N THR A 171 2.38 -1.84 13.26
CA THR A 171 2.43 -3.29 13.29
C THR A 171 0.97 -3.74 13.30
N ASP A 172 0.48 -4.31 12.23
CA ASP A 172 -0.86 -4.88 12.20
C ASP A 172 -0.90 -5.96 13.28
N PRO A 173 -1.82 -5.89 14.26
CA PRO A 173 -1.94 -6.97 15.23
C PRO A 173 -2.27 -8.32 14.58
N ALA A 174 -2.71 -8.32 13.32
CA ALA A 174 -2.83 -9.50 12.49
C ALA A 174 -1.48 -10.13 12.12
N ASP A 175 -0.41 -9.34 11.98
CA ASP A 175 0.92 -9.88 11.66
C ASP A 175 1.57 -10.60 12.85
N GLU A 176 1.36 -10.15 14.08
CA GLU A 176 1.86 -10.86 15.26
C GLU A 176 1.04 -12.12 15.59
N SER A 177 -0.28 -12.08 15.40
CA SER A 177 -1.13 -13.26 15.64
C SER A 177 -0.97 -14.34 14.56
N SER A 178 -0.74 -13.94 13.33
CA SER A 178 -0.53 -14.85 12.20
C SER A 178 0.77 -15.68 12.36
N ASN A 179 1.85 -15.06 12.81
CA ASN A 179 3.10 -15.77 13.03
C ASN A 179 3.02 -16.83 14.15
N TRP A 180 2.31 -16.54 15.24
CA TRP A 180 2.16 -17.51 16.33
C TRP A 180 1.30 -18.71 15.94
N LEU A 181 0.20 -18.47 15.23
CA LEU A 181 -0.65 -19.56 14.71
C LEU A 181 0.11 -20.43 13.70
N THR A 182 0.91 -19.82 12.83
CA THR A 182 1.74 -20.54 11.86
C THR A 182 2.79 -21.39 12.56
N ILE A 183 3.46 -20.86 13.58
CA ILE A 183 4.43 -21.62 14.40
C ILE A 183 3.72 -22.76 15.14
N ALA A 184 2.57 -22.53 15.75
CA ALA A 184 1.79 -23.55 16.43
C ALA A 184 1.36 -24.68 15.48
N LEU A 185 0.96 -24.35 14.23
CA LEU A 185 0.62 -25.32 13.21
C LEU A 185 1.81 -26.21 12.84
N TRP A 186 2.99 -25.62 12.64
CA TRP A 186 4.21 -26.35 12.34
C TRP A 186 4.64 -27.28 13.47
N VAL A 187 4.54 -26.83 14.74
CA VAL A 187 4.84 -27.66 15.93
C VAL A 187 3.88 -28.85 16.01
N LEU A 188 2.58 -28.63 15.78
CA LEU A 188 1.57 -29.69 15.78
C LEU A 188 1.82 -30.72 14.67
N LEU A 189 2.22 -30.26 13.49
CA LEU A 189 2.61 -31.12 12.37
C LEU A 189 3.81 -31.99 12.73
N PHE A 190 4.85 -31.44 13.34
CA PHE A 190 6.05 -32.18 13.79
C PHE A 190 5.70 -33.25 14.83
N ILE A 191 4.86 -32.91 15.80
CA ILE A 191 4.39 -33.89 16.80
C ILE A 191 3.64 -35.05 16.12
N GLY A 192 2.77 -34.76 15.16
CA GLY A 192 2.05 -35.77 14.37
C GLY A 192 2.99 -36.70 13.62
N ILE A 193 4.05 -36.21 13.01
CA ILE A 193 5.06 -37.00 12.32
C ILE A 193 5.81 -37.91 13.31
N ILE A 194 6.20 -37.42 14.47
CA ILE A 194 6.90 -38.21 15.50
C ILE A 194 6.01 -39.36 15.97
N VAL A 195 4.73 -39.08 16.21
CA VAL A 195 3.76 -40.12 16.62
C VAL A 195 3.62 -41.22 15.55
N LEU A 196 3.50 -40.81 14.28
CA LEU A 196 3.42 -41.78 13.16
C LEU A 196 4.68 -42.63 13.05
N LEU A 197 5.85 -42.02 13.17
CA LEU A 197 7.13 -42.75 13.14
C LEU A 197 7.23 -43.74 14.32
N TYR A 198 6.76 -43.35 15.49
CA TYR A 198 6.72 -44.24 16.67
C TYR A 198 5.80 -45.45 16.41
N PHE A 199 4.59 -45.25 15.89
CA PHE A 199 3.68 -46.31 15.50
C PHE A 199 4.25 -47.24 14.44
N CYS A 200 4.85 -46.69 13.40
CA CYS A 200 5.51 -47.46 12.35
C CYS A 200 6.65 -48.33 12.94
N TRP A 201 7.46 -47.75 13.81
CA TRP A 201 8.55 -48.50 14.47
C TRP A 201 8.01 -49.60 15.40
N TYR A 202 6.95 -49.32 16.15
CA TYR A 202 6.28 -50.29 17.02
C TYR A 202 5.71 -51.46 16.21
N LEU A 203 4.99 -51.21 15.12
CA LEU A 203 4.45 -52.24 14.24
C LEU A 203 5.56 -53.08 13.56
N LEU A 204 6.63 -52.44 13.10
CA LEU A 204 7.77 -53.17 12.51
C LEU A 204 8.45 -54.10 13.56
N LYS A 205 8.53 -53.67 14.82
CA LYS A 205 9.07 -54.46 15.89
C LYS A 205 8.18 -55.67 16.18
N GLU A 206 6.88 -55.51 16.16
CA GLU A 206 5.91 -56.60 16.42
C GLU A 206 5.91 -57.65 15.29
N VAL A 207 5.92 -57.20 14.05
CA VAL A 207 6.04 -58.06 12.87
C VAL A 207 7.37 -58.84 12.86
N ASN A 208 8.46 -58.20 13.30
CA ASN A 208 9.77 -58.82 13.32
C ASN A 208 9.96 -59.78 14.51
N SER A 209 9.18 -59.65 15.59
CA SER A 209 9.14 -60.63 16.69
C SER A 209 8.28 -61.85 16.37
N GLY A 210 7.16 -61.69 15.64
CA GLY A 210 6.30 -62.80 15.20
C GLY A 210 6.99 -63.75 14.20
N ASN A 211 7.94 -63.25 13.46
CA ASN A 211 8.67 -64.05 12.44
C ASN A 211 9.85 -64.85 13.03
N LYS A 212 10.13 -64.71 14.36
CA LYS A 212 11.14 -65.53 15.03
C LYS A 212 10.58 -66.82 15.65
N ASP A 213 9.28 -66.85 15.93
CA ASP A 213 8.64 -68.02 16.54
C ASP A 213 8.29 -69.08 15.52
N GLU A 214 8.21 -68.75 14.24
CA GLU A 214 7.89 -69.72 13.16
C GLU A 214 9.13 -70.47 12.58
N LYS A 215 10.35 -70.11 12.99
CA LYS A 215 11.60 -70.79 12.59
C LYS A 215 12.19 -71.73 13.61
N GLY A 216 11.45 -71.98 14.70
CA GLY A 216 11.88 -72.88 15.78
C GLY A 216 11.30 -74.32 15.81
N GLU A 217 10.39 -74.61 14.83
CA GLU A 217 9.82 -75.97 14.73
C GLU A 217 10.04 -76.50 13.31
N LEU A 218 11.25 -77.06 13.08
CA LEU A 218 11.57 -78.06 12.04
C LEU A 218 12.82 -78.78 12.46
#